data_c4bccb90def6576e0b5727588041a24e
#
_entry.id   c4bccb90def6576e0b5727588041a24e
#
_cell.length_a   1.000
_cell.length_b   1.000
_cell.length_c   1.000
_cell.angle_alpha   90.00
_cell.angle_beta   90.00
_cell.angle_gamma   90.00
#
_symmetry.space_group_name_H-M   'P 1'
#
loop_
_entity.id
_entity.type
_entity.pdbx_description
1 polymer ?
#
loop_
_entity_poly.entity_id
_entity_poly.type
_entity_poly.pdbx_seq_one_letter_code
_entity_poly.pdbx_strand_id
1 'polypeptide(L)'
;MIKTYSAKAADLKPQWYVIDAEGQILGRLASEIAQILRGKHKPTFTPHLQSGDFVIVINAEKIAVTGKRLDQKIYYRHSQYPGGLKQQTLRQVIQGRYPERALEHAVRGMVMHNRLGREIMSHLKVYAGPTHPHQAQKPVPWTGPQSLLKQSEASKEAKASL
;
A
#
# COMPACT_ATOMS: atom_id res chain seq x y z
N MET A 1 -33.84 13.77 16.96
CA MET A 1 -32.80 13.86 15.92
C MET A 1 -31.76 12.78 16.14
N ILE A 2 -31.55 11.88 15.18
CA ILE A 2 -30.48 10.87 15.22
C ILE A 2 -29.18 11.61 14.86
N LYS A 3 -28.26 11.74 15.83
CA LYS A 3 -26.93 12.32 15.57
C LYS A 3 -26.06 11.27 14.88
N THR A 4 -25.42 11.65 13.78
CA THR A 4 -24.39 10.80 13.13
C THR A 4 -23.21 10.63 14.06
N TYR A 5 -22.66 9.41 14.10
CA TYR A 5 -21.48 9.11 14.90
C TYR A 5 -20.25 9.87 14.36
N SER A 6 -19.51 10.50 15.25
CA SER A 6 -18.21 11.09 14.97
C SER A 6 -17.22 10.57 16.00
N ALA A 7 -16.19 9.87 15.54
CA ALA A 7 -15.16 9.30 16.42
C ALA A 7 -14.39 10.41 17.17
N LYS A 8 -13.97 10.11 18.40
CA LYS A 8 -13.02 10.93 19.17
C LYS A 8 -11.63 10.29 19.09
N ALA A 9 -10.59 11.06 19.34
CA ALA A 9 -9.22 10.55 19.36
C ALA A 9 -9.01 9.36 20.32
N ALA A 10 -9.74 9.36 21.44
CA ALA A 10 -9.71 8.25 22.42
C ALA A 10 -10.33 6.93 21.92
N ASP A 11 -11.21 7.01 20.91
CA ASP A 11 -11.87 5.83 20.34
C ASP A 11 -10.99 5.11 19.31
N LEU A 12 -9.89 5.75 18.89
CA LEU A 12 -9.00 5.24 17.85
C LEU A 12 -8.06 4.18 18.43
N LYS A 13 -8.17 2.97 17.93
CA LYS A 13 -7.28 1.84 18.27
C LYS A 13 -6.61 1.35 17.00
N PRO A 14 -5.44 1.90 16.61
CA PRO A 14 -4.72 1.45 15.43
C PRO A 14 -4.14 0.05 15.67
N GLN A 15 -4.26 -0.81 14.65
CA GLN A 15 -3.68 -2.15 14.62
C GLN A 15 -2.52 -2.19 13.63
N TRP A 16 -1.66 -3.21 13.76
CA TRP A 16 -0.57 -3.45 12.83
C TRP A 16 -0.90 -4.63 11.94
N TYR A 17 -0.80 -4.42 10.63
CA TYR A 17 -1.00 -5.46 9.63
C TYR A 17 0.28 -5.69 8.84
N VAL A 18 0.54 -6.95 8.51
CA VAL A 18 1.59 -7.33 7.57
C VAL A 18 0.96 -7.87 6.29
N ILE A 19 1.48 -7.42 5.15
CA ILE A 19 1.02 -7.78 3.80
C ILE A 19 2.23 -8.29 3.02
N ASP A 20 2.08 -9.42 2.37
CA ASP A 20 3.07 -9.93 1.42
C ASP A 20 2.74 -9.42 0.01
N ALA A 21 3.70 -8.73 -0.60
CA ALA A 21 3.57 -8.19 -1.95
C ALA A 21 3.98 -9.17 -3.05
N GLU A 22 4.53 -10.35 -2.71
CA GLU A 22 5.01 -11.32 -3.68
C GLU A 22 3.89 -11.75 -4.65
N GLY A 23 4.11 -11.54 -5.94
CA GLY A 23 3.16 -11.91 -7.00
C GLY A 23 1.88 -11.05 -7.06
N GLN A 24 1.69 -10.09 -6.16
CA GLN A 24 0.51 -9.22 -6.16
C GLN A 24 0.66 -8.08 -7.17
N ILE A 25 -0.45 -7.68 -7.80
CA ILE A 25 -0.46 -6.59 -8.78
C ILE A 25 -0.35 -5.25 -8.06
N LEU A 26 0.71 -4.47 -8.40
CA LEU A 26 1.04 -3.18 -7.80
C LEU A 26 -0.16 -2.27 -7.57
N GLY A 27 -1.00 -2.05 -8.59
CA GLY A 27 -2.11 -1.10 -8.50
C GLY A 27 -3.23 -1.57 -7.57
N ARG A 28 -3.58 -2.86 -7.61
CA ARG A 28 -4.61 -3.46 -6.76
C ARG A 28 -4.16 -3.46 -5.30
N LEU A 29 -2.93 -3.90 -5.05
CA LEU A 29 -2.34 -3.88 -3.71
C LEU A 29 -2.27 -2.45 -3.15
N ALA A 30 -1.83 -1.47 -3.94
CA ALA A 30 -1.76 -0.08 -3.51
C ALA A 30 -3.12 0.51 -3.13
N SER A 31 -4.20 0.15 -3.85
CA SER A 31 -5.55 0.62 -3.53
C SER A 31 -6.07 0.02 -2.22
N GLU A 32 -5.79 -1.25 -1.96
CA GLU A 32 -6.14 -1.93 -0.72
C GLU A 32 -5.39 -1.34 0.48
N ILE A 33 -4.08 -1.18 0.36
CA ILE A 33 -3.25 -0.52 1.37
C ILE A 33 -3.77 0.89 1.68
N ALA A 34 -4.11 1.69 0.67
CA ALA A 34 -4.64 3.03 0.86
C ALA A 34 -5.99 3.05 1.62
N GLN A 35 -6.83 2.04 1.42
CA GLN A 35 -8.08 1.88 2.17
C GLN A 35 -7.83 1.55 3.64
N ILE A 36 -6.88 0.65 3.95
CA ILE A 36 -6.50 0.28 5.32
C ILE A 36 -5.88 1.46 6.05
N LEU A 37 -4.90 2.12 5.43
CA LEU A 37 -4.22 3.29 5.98
C LEU A 37 -5.16 4.45 6.29
N ARG A 38 -6.20 4.62 5.48
CA ARG A 38 -7.24 5.63 5.71
C ARG A 38 -8.28 5.19 6.75
N GLY A 39 -8.38 3.89 7.02
CA GLY A 39 -9.36 3.32 7.94
C GLY A 39 -10.75 3.11 7.36
N LYS A 40 -10.89 3.11 6.01
CA LYS A 40 -12.18 2.92 5.34
C LYS A 40 -12.81 1.54 5.53
N HIS A 41 -12.04 0.56 5.99
CA HIS A 41 -12.50 -0.78 6.32
C HIS A 41 -13.21 -0.83 7.69
N LYS A 42 -13.08 0.22 8.52
CA LYS A 42 -13.70 0.31 9.85
C LYS A 42 -15.08 0.98 9.78
N PRO A 43 -16.09 0.48 10.50
CA PRO A 43 -17.40 1.12 10.55
C PRO A 43 -17.35 2.50 11.26
N THR A 44 -16.34 2.74 12.10
CA THR A 44 -16.11 3.99 12.82
C THR A 44 -15.32 5.03 12.03
N PHE A 45 -15.18 4.82 10.71
CA PHE A 45 -14.43 5.74 9.86
C PHE A 45 -14.92 7.19 9.97
N THR A 46 -13.99 8.10 10.23
CA THR A 46 -14.26 9.54 10.30
C THR A 46 -13.24 10.29 9.43
N PRO A 47 -13.68 11.10 8.43
CA PRO A 47 -12.80 11.66 7.40
C PRO A 47 -11.72 12.62 7.90
N HIS A 48 -11.94 13.30 9.01
CA HIS A 48 -11.03 14.33 9.56
C HIS A 48 -10.04 13.78 10.60
N LEU A 49 -10.16 12.51 10.98
CA LEU A 49 -9.28 11.86 11.94
C LEU A 49 -8.44 10.75 11.28
N GLN A 50 -7.29 10.47 11.87
CA GLN A 50 -6.45 9.33 11.52
C GLN A 50 -7.04 8.05 12.13
N SER A 51 -8.07 7.50 11.49
CA SER A 51 -8.75 6.26 11.93
C SER A 51 -8.12 4.99 11.37
N GLY A 52 -7.10 5.12 10.53
CA GLY A 52 -6.44 4.01 9.86
C GLY A 52 -5.49 3.22 10.75
N ASP A 53 -4.96 2.15 10.17
CA ASP A 53 -4.06 1.20 10.81
C ASP A 53 -2.64 1.32 10.25
N PHE A 54 -1.67 0.71 10.94
CA PHE A 54 -0.30 0.59 10.45
C PHE A 54 -0.21 -0.59 9.49
N VAL A 55 0.47 -0.38 8.37
CA VAL A 55 0.67 -1.42 7.36
C VAL A 55 2.16 -1.62 7.12
N ILE A 56 2.59 -2.87 7.26
CA ILE A 56 3.92 -3.34 6.92
C ILE A 56 3.79 -4.14 5.63
N VAL A 57 4.55 -3.79 4.61
CA VAL A 57 4.61 -4.56 3.36
C VAL A 57 5.99 -5.19 3.23
N ILE A 58 6.02 -6.48 2.95
CA ILE A 58 7.24 -7.25 2.71
C ILE A 58 7.31 -7.70 1.25
N ASN A 59 8.51 -8.13 0.80
CA ASN A 59 8.75 -8.62 -0.57
C ASN A 59 8.40 -7.60 -1.68
N ALA A 60 8.58 -6.30 -1.44
CA ALA A 60 8.23 -5.27 -2.43
C ALA A 60 9.01 -5.39 -3.75
N GLU A 61 10.18 -6.04 -3.78
CA GLU A 61 10.95 -6.31 -4.99
C GLU A 61 10.28 -7.31 -5.94
N LYS A 62 9.43 -8.22 -5.39
CA LYS A 62 8.75 -9.29 -6.13
C LYS A 62 7.34 -8.91 -6.59
N ILE A 63 7.00 -7.63 -6.51
CA ILE A 63 5.68 -7.15 -6.90
C ILE A 63 5.43 -7.33 -8.39
N ALA A 64 4.24 -7.79 -8.76
CA ALA A 64 3.85 -7.99 -10.15
C ALA A 64 3.27 -6.71 -10.77
N VAL A 65 3.53 -6.51 -12.06
CA VAL A 65 2.97 -5.42 -12.85
C VAL A 65 2.38 -5.99 -14.14
N THR A 66 1.15 -5.60 -14.48
CA THR A 66 0.45 -6.11 -15.67
C THR A 66 0.77 -5.30 -16.92
N GLY A 67 0.78 -5.99 -18.08
CA GLY A 67 1.00 -5.40 -19.38
C GLY A 67 2.40 -4.78 -19.55
N LYS A 68 2.51 -3.81 -20.46
CA LYS A 68 3.78 -3.14 -20.80
C LYS A 68 4.17 -2.02 -19.83
N ARG A 69 3.51 -1.90 -18.66
CA ARG A 69 3.73 -0.79 -17.73
C ARG A 69 5.12 -0.77 -17.09
N LEU A 70 5.81 -1.90 -17.00
CA LEU A 70 7.19 -1.96 -16.52
C LEU A 70 8.11 -1.01 -17.30
N ASP A 71 7.94 -0.94 -18.61
CA ASP A 71 8.79 -0.14 -19.50
C ASP A 71 8.17 1.23 -19.83
N GLN A 72 6.84 1.30 -19.93
CA GLN A 72 6.15 2.53 -20.30
C GLN A 72 5.93 3.52 -19.18
N LYS A 73 5.86 3.06 -17.90
CA LYS A 73 5.68 3.97 -16.78
C LYS A 73 6.99 4.65 -16.43
N ILE A 74 7.02 5.98 -16.61
CA ILE A 74 8.18 6.82 -16.33
C ILE A 74 7.90 7.68 -15.09
N TYR A 75 8.86 7.73 -14.19
CA TYR A 75 8.91 8.64 -13.06
C TYR A 75 9.84 9.80 -13.38
N TYR A 76 9.35 11.01 -13.23
CA TYR A 76 10.09 12.23 -13.48
C TYR A 76 10.53 12.86 -12.15
N ARG A 77 11.77 13.37 -12.14
CA ARG A 77 12.31 14.16 -11.04
C ARG A 77 13.11 15.31 -11.63
N HIS A 78 12.91 16.51 -11.12
CA HIS A 78 13.65 17.70 -11.54
C HIS A 78 14.58 18.20 -10.42
N SER A 79 15.82 18.58 -10.73
CA SER A 79 16.81 19.05 -9.75
C SER A 79 16.73 20.55 -9.48
N GLN A 80 15.79 21.26 -10.12
CA GLN A 80 15.62 22.72 -10.09
C GLN A 80 16.69 23.52 -10.85
N TYR A 81 17.61 22.85 -11.58
CA TYR A 81 18.59 23.49 -12.46
C TYR A 81 18.19 23.30 -13.93
N PRO A 82 18.63 24.22 -14.85
CA PRO A 82 18.42 24.03 -16.29
C PRO A 82 18.91 22.66 -16.75
N GLY A 83 18.12 21.95 -17.55
CA GLY A 83 18.44 20.60 -18.01
C GLY A 83 18.36 19.49 -16.94
N GLY A 84 17.90 19.81 -15.71
CA GLY A 84 17.89 18.88 -14.57
C GLY A 84 16.76 17.87 -14.52
N LEU A 85 16.01 17.63 -15.62
CA LEU A 85 14.97 16.62 -15.69
C LEU A 85 15.59 15.22 -15.75
N LYS A 86 15.32 14.39 -14.74
CA LYS A 86 15.72 12.99 -14.67
C LYS A 86 14.50 12.09 -14.86
N GLN A 87 14.69 11.02 -15.63
CA GLN A 87 13.64 10.04 -15.94
C GLN A 87 14.10 8.65 -15.49
N GLN A 88 13.17 7.88 -14.91
CA GLN A 88 13.41 6.48 -14.53
C GLN A 88 12.17 5.66 -14.90
N THR A 89 12.36 4.53 -15.57
CA THR A 89 11.25 3.59 -15.81
C THR A 89 10.90 2.82 -14.54
N LEU A 90 9.67 2.29 -14.46
CA LEU A 90 9.26 1.46 -13.32
C LEU A 90 10.18 0.24 -13.16
N ARG A 91 10.64 -0.36 -14.27
CA ARG A 91 11.63 -1.46 -14.26
C ARG A 91 12.90 -1.05 -13.52
N GLN A 92 13.46 0.12 -13.84
CA GLN A 92 14.66 0.63 -13.20
C GLN A 92 14.47 0.92 -11.69
N VAL A 93 13.26 1.31 -11.29
CA VAL A 93 12.95 1.54 -9.87
C VAL A 93 12.87 0.22 -9.11
N ILE A 94 12.16 -0.80 -9.64
CA ILE A 94 11.99 -2.10 -8.99
C ILE A 94 13.34 -2.87 -8.92
N GLN A 95 14.15 -2.81 -9.97
CA GLN A 95 15.46 -3.45 -10.03
C GLN A 95 16.57 -2.63 -9.37
N GLY A 96 16.28 -1.41 -8.95
CA GLY A 96 17.22 -0.50 -8.34
C GLY A 96 17.46 -0.75 -6.85
N ARG A 97 18.24 0.14 -6.23
CA ARG A 97 18.59 0.06 -4.80
C ARG A 97 17.38 0.15 -3.85
N TYR A 98 16.28 0.77 -4.28
CA TYR A 98 15.12 1.06 -3.44
C TYR A 98 13.81 0.66 -4.15
N PRO A 99 13.52 -0.65 -4.29
CA PRO A 99 12.31 -1.14 -4.95
C PRO A 99 11.02 -0.74 -4.24
N GLU A 100 11.07 -0.54 -2.91
CA GLU A 100 9.96 -0.09 -2.07
C GLU A 100 9.32 1.21 -2.57
N ARG A 101 10.09 2.09 -3.21
CA ARG A 101 9.62 3.38 -3.76
C ARG A 101 8.50 3.22 -4.79
N ALA A 102 8.49 2.12 -5.54
CA ALA A 102 7.45 1.87 -6.54
C ALA A 102 6.06 1.79 -5.88
N LEU A 103 5.97 1.04 -4.78
CA LEU A 103 4.74 0.89 -4.01
C LEU A 103 4.40 2.15 -3.21
N GLU A 104 5.38 2.77 -2.55
CA GLU A 104 5.17 4.03 -1.83
C GLU A 104 4.61 5.14 -2.73
N HIS A 105 5.15 5.31 -3.94
CA HIS A 105 4.63 6.27 -4.92
C HIS A 105 3.20 5.94 -5.35
N ALA A 106 2.87 4.66 -5.54
CA ALA A 106 1.53 4.24 -5.90
C ALA A 106 0.52 4.55 -4.79
N VAL A 107 0.83 4.18 -3.55
CA VAL A 107 -0.03 4.45 -2.38
C VAL A 107 -0.16 5.95 -2.12
N ARG A 108 0.95 6.71 -2.19
CA ARG A 108 0.95 8.16 -2.00
C ARG A 108 0.03 8.88 -2.99
N GLY A 109 -0.04 8.41 -4.24
CA GLY A 109 -0.96 8.96 -5.23
C GLY A 109 -2.44 8.67 -4.95
N MET A 110 -2.74 7.68 -4.09
CA MET A 110 -4.10 7.27 -3.72
C MET A 110 -4.57 7.84 -2.38
N VAL A 111 -3.64 8.38 -1.58
CA VAL A 111 -3.92 9.05 -0.31
C VAL A 111 -4.06 10.55 -0.54
N MET A 112 -4.81 11.23 0.32
CA MET A 112 -5.01 12.68 0.22
C MET A 112 -3.70 13.48 0.36
N HIS A 113 -3.57 14.58 -0.43
CA HIS A 113 -2.35 15.41 -0.47
C HIS A 113 -2.39 16.59 0.52
N ASN A 114 -2.70 16.32 1.79
CA ASN A 114 -2.79 17.32 2.86
C ASN A 114 -1.95 16.92 4.09
N ARG A 115 -2.08 17.66 5.20
CA ARG A 115 -1.38 17.36 6.46
C ARG A 115 -1.74 15.97 6.98
N LEU A 116 -3.03 15.64 7.00
CA LEU A 116 -3.52 14.33 7.41
C LEU A 116 -2.99 13.21 6.50
N GLY A 117 -2.89 13.44 5.19
CA GLY A 117 -2.31 12.47 4.27
C GLY A 117 -0.82 12.19 4.52
N ARG A 118 -0.05 13.17 5.02
CA ARG A 118 1.34 12.96 5.43
C ARG A 118 1.44 12.08 6.69
N GLU A 119 0.56 12.29 7.64
CA GLU A 119 0.41 11.44 8.83
C GLU A 119 0.04 10.00 8.44
N ILE A 120 -0.97 9.85 7.59
CA ILE A 120 -1.39 8.55 7.04
C ILE A 120 -0.22 7.81 6.39
N MET A 121 0.57 8.49 5.56
CA MET A 121 1.73 7.89 4.91
C MET A 121 2.84 7.47 5.89
N SER A 122 2.94 8.08 7.07
CA SER A 122 3.90 7.64 8.09
C SER A 122 3.57 6.28 8.69
N HIS A 123 2.32 5.83 8.59
CA HIS A 123 1.85 4.52 9.02
C HIS A 123 2.18 3.39 8.02
N LEU A 124 2.63 3.72 6.81
CA LEU A 124 3.11 2.75 5.84
C LEU A 124 4.59 2.48 6.03
N LYS A 125 4.94 1.19 6.14
CA LYS A 125 6.31 0.70 6.18
C LYS A 125 6.48 -0.33 5.09
N VAL A 126 7.38 -0.10 4.13
CA VAL A 126 7.62 -0.99 2.98
C VAL A 126 9.04 -1.52 3.07
N TYR A 127 9.21 -2.82 2.86
CA TYR A 127 10.49 -3.52 2.86
C TYR A 127 10.68 -4.32 1.58
N ALA A 128 11.87 -4.25 1.03
CA ALA A 128 12.23 -4.98 -0.18
C ALA A 128 12.19 -6.50 0.03
N GLY A 129 12.80 -6.96 1.13
CA GLY A 129 12.92 -8.37 1.47
C GLY A 129 11.78 -8.94 2.32
N PRO A 130 11.91 -10.22 2.75
CA PRO A 130 10.87 -10.93 3.51
C PRO A 130 10.83 -10.57 5.00
N THR A 131 11.82 -9.87 5.52
CA THR A 131 11.95 -9.59 6.95
C THR A 131 11.64 -8.12 7.26
N HIS A 132 11.07 -7.87 8.44
CA HIS A 132 10.79 -6.54 8.94
C HIS A 132 11.20 -6.39 10.42
N PRO A 133 11.60 -5.18 10.89
CA PRO A 133 12.05 -4.96 12.28
C PRO A 133 10.92 -4.81 13.30
N HIS A 134 9.65 -4.86 12.90
CA HIS A 134 8.47 -4.55 13.73
C HIS A 134 7.84 -5.77 14.41
N GLN A 135 8.63 -6.79 14.79
CA GLN A 135 8.10 -8.00 15.46
C GLN A 135 7.49 -7.68 16.83
N ALA A 136 8.07 -6.72 17.56
CA ALA A 136 7.56 -6.29 18.86
C ALA A 136 6.12 -5.76 18.84
N GLN A 137 5.67 -5.26 17.69
CA GLN A 137 4.31 -4.74 17.49
C GLN A 137 3.27 -5.85 17.26
N LYS A 138 3.72 -7.12 17.15
CA LYS A 138 2.86 -8.29 16.89
C LYS A 138 1.90 -8.06 15.72
N PRO A 139 2.41 -7.75 14.51
CA PRO A 139 1.56 -7.45 13.37
C PRO A 139 0.74 -8.69 12.97
N VAL A 140 -0.53 -8.46 12.62
CA VAL A 140 -1.45 -9.51 12.18
C VAL A 140 -1.34 -9.63 10.66
N PRO A 141 -1.26 -10.85 10.10
CA PRO A 141 -1.29 -11.02 8.65
C PRO A 141 -2.62 -10.52 8.09
N TRP A 142 -2.54 -9.70 7.05
CA TRP A 142 -3.73 -9.21 6.36
C TRP A 142 -4.18 -10.23 5.32
N THR A 143 -5.37 -10.79 5.51
CA THR A 143 -5.95 -11.81 4.62
C THR A 143 -6.80 -11.22 3.50
N GLY A 144 -6.88 -9.88 3.42
CA GLY A 144 -7.70 -9.20 2.41
C GLY A 144 -9.21 -9.26 2.68
N PRO A 145 -10.01 -8.51 1.93
CA PRO A 145 -11.47 -8.70 1.94
C PRO A 145 -11.78 -10.09 1.37
N GLN A 146 -12.64 -10.84 2.04
CA GLN A 146 -13.00 -12.23 1.68
C GLN A 146 -13.41 -12.43 0.20
N SER A 147 -13.85 -11.37 -0.48
CA SER A 147 -14.16 -11.38 -1.90
C SER A 147 -12.94 -11.60 -2.82
N LEU A 148 -11.74 -11.19 -2.39
CA LEU A 148 -10.50 -11.38 -3.17
C LEU A 148 -9.88 -12.76 -2.92
N LEU A 149 -10.05 -13.32 -1.72
CA LEU A 149 -9.59 -14.67 -1.38
C LEU A 149 -10.30 -15.73 -2.23
N LYS A 150 -11.61 -15.61 -2.42
CA LYS A 150 -12.38 -16.54 -3.28
C LYS A 150 -11.91 -16.53 -4.75
N GLN A 151 -11.44 -15.38 -5.27
CA GLN A 151 -10.91 -15.30 -6.64
C GLN A 151 -9.50 -15.91 -6.77
N SER A 152 -8.68 -15.82 -5.72
CA SER A 152 -7.32 -16.41 -5.73
C SER A 152 -7.37 -17.93 -5.57
N GLU A 153 -8.29 -18.45 -4.79
CA GLU A 153 -8.53 -19.89 -4.62
C GLU A 153 -9.12 -20.50 -5.89
N ALA A 154 -10.13 -19.89 -6.48
CA ALA A 154 -10.71 -20.31 -7.75
C ALA A 154 -9.69 -20.31 -8.90
N SER A 155 -8.75 -19.34 -8.91
CA SER A 155 -7.67 -19.28 -9.90
C SER A 155 -6.58 -20.33 -9.68
N LYS A 156 -6.37 -20.75 -8.42
CA LYS A 156 -5.43 -21.84 -8.08
C LYS A 156 -6.02 -23.20 -8.39
N GLU A 157 -7.31 -23.40 -8.10
CA GLU A 157 -8.04 -24.61 -8.44
C GLU A 157 -8.16 -24.81 -9.96
N ALA A 158 -8.45 -23.76 -10.72
CA ALA A 158 -8.49 -23.78 -12.17
C ALA A 158 -7.12 -24.10 -12.82
N LYS A 159 -6.00 -23.74 -12.18
CA LYS A 159 -4.64 -24.09 -12.63
C LYS A 159 -4.20 -25.48 -12.20
N ALA A 160 -4.78 -26.04 -11.17
CA ALA A 160 -4.47 -27.41 -10.70
C ALA A 160 -5.27 -28.48 -11.46
N SER A 161 -6.32 -28.08 -12.21
CA SER A 161 -7.17 -28.96 -13.02
C SER A 161 -6.81 -29.00 -14.50
N LEU A 162 -5.75 -28.33 -14.93
CA LEU A 162 -5.14 -28.35 -16.28
C LEU A 162 -3.79 -29.07 -16.24
#